data_81a7461fa304a3fb4d7a302d4c2c9e1c
#
_entry.id   81a7461fa304a3fb4d7a302d4c2c9e1c
#
_cell.length_a   1.000
_cell.length_b   1.000
_cell.length_c   1.000
_cell.angle_alpha   90.00
_cell.angle_beta   90.00
_cell.angle_gamma   90.00
#
_symmetry.space_group_name_H-M   'P 1'
#
loop_
_entity.id
_entity.type
_entity.pdbx_description
1 polymer ?
#
loop_
_entity_poly.entity_id
_entity_poly.type
_entity_poly.pdbx_seq_one_letter_code
_entity_poly.pdbx_strand_id
1 'polypeptide(L)'
;MYGGAQGPSTFDCSGFTYYVFKNAANITLPRVSQDQSTYGTYVSKSNLKVGDLVFFDTNGANDGNVSHVGIYLGNNQFIHASSSKGKVVISNLENYYLDRFVNGRRILK
;
A
#
# COMPACT_ATOMS: atom_id res chain seq x y z
N MET A 1 6.80 -13.94 -3.11
CA MET A 1 5.75 -14.85 -2.61
C MET A 1 4.87 -14.15 -1.59
N TYR A 2 3.58 -14.34 -1.68
CA TYR A 2 2.64 -13.74 -0.74
C TYR A 2 2.37 -14.73 0.38
N GLY A 3 2.48 -14.34 1.62
CA GLY A 3 2.34 -15.33 2.67
C GLY A 3 2.23 -14.79 4.08
N GLY A 4 1.75 -13.55 4.23
CA GLY A 4 1.52 -12.98 5.56
C GLY A 4 2.78 -12.60 6.31
N ALA A 5 3.92 -12.58 5.64
CA ALA A 5 5.20 -12.22 6.23
C ALA A 5 5.66 -10.87 5.73
N GLN A 6 6.76 -10.37 6.30
CA GLN A 6 7.30 -9.06 5.95
C GLN A 6 8.70 -9.17 5.35
N GLY A 7 8.91 -10.23 4.58
CA GLY A 7 10.14 -10.43 3.82
C GLY A 7 11.22 -11.14 4.60
N PRO A 8 12.36 -11.37 3.93
CA PRO A 8 12.62 -10.99 2.54
C PRO A 8 12.01 -11.89 1.49
N SER A 9 11.55 -13.09 1.84
CA SER A 9 11.07 -14.06 0.85
C SER A 9 9.56 -14.08 0.68
N THR A 10 8.79 -13.66 1.69
CA THR A 10 7.33 -13.62 1.61
C THR A 10 6.80 -12.31 2.19
N PHE A 11 5.73 -11.79 1.60
CA PHE A 11 5.07 -10.58 2.08
C PHE A 11 3.56 -10.73 2.03
N ASP A 12 2.86 -10.14 3.02
CA ASP A 12 1.51 -9.66 2.77
C ASP A 12 1.63 -8.17 2.38
N CYS A 13 0.49 -7.51 2.07
CA CYS A 13 0.54 -6.15 1.54
C CYS A 13 1.16 -5.16 2.53
N SER A 14 0.74 -5.21 3.79
CA SER A 14 1.27 -4.30 4.81
C SER A 14 2.67 -4.69 5.27
N GLY A 15 3.00 -5.98 5.20
CA GLY A 15 4.35 -6.45 5.49
C GLY A 15 5.35 -5.97 4.46
N PHE A 16 4.93 -5.88 3.19
CA PHE A 16 5.78 -5.34 2.13
C PHE A 16 6.12 -3.87 2.39
N THR A 17 5.12 -3.04 2.66
CA THR A 17 5.35 -1.62 2.93
C THR A 17 6.16 -1.44 4.22
N TYR A 18 5.87 -2.23 5.25
CA TYR A 18 6.63 -2.23 6.48
C TYR A 18 8.12 -2.50 6.21
N TYR A 19 8.39 -3.55 5.43
CA TYR A 19 9.76 -3.95 5.10
C TYR A 19 10.49 -2.85 4.33
N VAL A 20 9.86 -2.29 3.31
CA VAL A 20 10.48 -1.28 2.46
C VAL A 20 10.84 -0.03 3.27
N PHE A 21 9.91 0.48 4.07
CA PHE A 21 10.15 1.71 4.84
C PHE A 21 11.17 1.47 5.96
N LYS A 22 11.16 0.30 6.57
CA LYS A 22 12.14 -0.04 7.61
C LYS A 22 13.55 -0.09 7.04
N ASN A 23 13.72 -0.72 5.90
CA ASN A 23 15.06 -0.97 5.33
C ASN A 23 15.56 0.20 4.47
N ALA A 24 14.68 0.91 3.77
CA ALA A 24 15.09 1.98 2.88
C ALA A 24 15.16 3.35 3.58
N ALA A 25 14.27 3.60 4.53
CA ALA A 25 14.15 4.89 5.18
C ALA A 25 14.33 4.84 6.70
N ASN A 26 14.54 3.65 7.26
CA ASN A 26 14.67 3.42 8.71
C ASN A 26 13.45 3.93 9.47
N ILE A 27 12.27 3.78 8.87
CA ILE A 27 10.99 4.17 9.47
C ILE A 27 10.21 2.92 9.80
N THR A 28 9.76 2.81 11.06
CA THR A 28 8.95 1.68 11.51
C THR A 28 7.47 2.07 11.38
N LEU A 29 6.80 1.51 10.35
CA LEU A 29 5.37 1.72 10.16
C LEU A 29 4.57 0.81 11.10
N PRO A 30 3.29 1.16 11.37
CA PRO A 30 2.39 0.16 11.95
C PRO A 30 2.36 -1.09 11.08
N ARG A 31 2.12 -2.25 11.69
CA ARG A 31 2.27 -3.53 10.98
C ARG A 31 1.10 -3.85 10.04
N VAL A 32 -0.11 -3.41 10.37
CA VAL A 32 -1.29 -3.76 9.57
C VAL A 32 -1.76 -2.58 8.72
N SER A 33 -2.40 -2.88 7.58
CA SER A 33 -2.78 -1.84 6.61
C SER A 33 -3.76 -0.83 7.17
N GLN A 34 -4.69 -1.27 8.02
CA GLN A 34 -5.65 -0.33 8.64
C GLN A 34 -4.95 0.71 9.50
N ASP A 35 -3.96 0.29 10.28
CA ASP A 35 -3.20 1.22 11.13
C ASP A 35 -2.27 2.10 10.29
N GLN A 36 -1.69 1.56 9.21
CA GLN A 36 -0.89 2.34 8.29
C GLN A 36 -1.72 3.44 7.63
N SER A 37 -3.00 3.18 7.36
CA SER A 37 -3.87 4.12 6.67
C SER A 37 -4.21 5.38 7.48
N THR A 38 -3.87 5.39 8.76
CA THR A 38 -4.04 6.56 9.63
C THR A 38 -2.70 7.15 10.06
N TYR A 39 -1.59 6.63 9.57
CA TYR A 39 -0.25 7.05 9.95
C TYR A 39 0.30 8.04 8.91
N GLY A 40 0.96 9.10 9.37
CA GLY A 40 1.51 10.11 8.47
C GLY A 40 0.49 11.15 8.06
N THR A 41 0.76 11.86 6.97
CA THR A 41 -0.06 12.95 6.48
C THR A 41 -1.01 12.46 5.41
N TYR A 42 -2.31 12.79 5.55
CA TYR A 42 -3.31 12.45 4.55
C TYR A 42 -2.96 13.09 3.20
N VAL A 43 -3.11 12.32 2.11
CA VAL A 43 -2.89 12.79 0.75
C VAL A 43 -4.08 12.33 -0.09
N SER A 44 -4.70 13.28 -0.81
CA SER A 44 -5.76 12.93 -1.76
C SER A 44 -5.15 12.30 -3.01
N LYS A 45 -5.98 11.59 -3.79
CA LYS A 45 -5.52 10.92 -5.00
C LYS A 45 -4.81 11.88 -5.95
N SER A 46 -5.34 13.09 -6.11
CA SER A 46 -4.77 14.06 -7.05
C SER A 46 -3.43 14.63 -6.59
N ASN A 47 -3.08 14.46 -5.33
CA ASN A 47 -1.82 14.97 -4.76
C ASN A 47 -0.78 13.88 -4.49
N LEU A 48 -1.01 12.66 -4.94
CA LEU A 48 -0.08 11.56 -4.73
C LEU A 48 1.27 11.84 -5.40
N LYS A 49 2.34 11.47 -4.69
CA LYS A 49 3.71 11.57 -5.18
C LYS A 49 4.44 10.26 -4.94
N VAL A 50 5.53 10.06 -5.66
CA VAL A 50 6.36 8.87 -5.51
C VAL A 50 6.74 8.67 -4.05
N GLY A 51 6.51 7.47 -3.54
CA GLY A 51 6.81 7.12 -2.15
C GLY A 51 5.62 7.23 -1.21
N ASP A 52 4.51 7.82 -1.64
CA ASP A 52 3.30 7.87 -0.82
C ASP A 52 2.68 6.49 -0.72
N LEU A 53 2.09 6.17 0.43
CA LEU A 53 1.30 4.95 0.59
C LEU A 53 -0.08 5.15 -0.01
N VAL A 54 -0.61 4.14 -0.67
CA VAL A 54 -1.96 4.14 -1.23
C VAL A 54 -2.75 2.97 -0.63
N PHE A 55 -3.98 3.23 -0.22
CA PHE A 55 -4.80 2.29 0.54
C PHE A 55 -6.10 1.98 -0.18
N PHE A 56 -6.50 0.72 -0.12
CA PHE A 56 -7.65 0.21 -0.87
C PHE A 56 -8.54 -0.67 0.02
N ASP A 57 -9.83 -0.71 -0.35
CA ASP A 57 -10.80 -1.63 0.21
C ASP A 57 -11.05 -2.73 -0.83
N THR A 58 -10.36 -3.85 -0.69
CA THR A 58 -10.40 -4.95 -1.66
C THR A 58 -11.09 -6.21 -1.12
N ASN A 59 -11.74 -6.12 0.04
CA ASN A 59 -12.32 -7.31 0.67
C ASN A 59 -13.75 -7.62 0.19
N GLY A 60 -14.23 -6.91 -0.84
CA GLY A 60 -15.52 -7.17 -1.44
C GLY A 60 -16.66 -6.32 -0.92
N ALA A 61 -16.54 -5.75 0.26
CA ALA A 61 -17.60 -4.92 0.85
C ALA A 61 -17.61 -3.50 0.29
N ASN A 62 -16.44 -2.99 -0.09
CA ASN A 62 -16.24 -1.63 -0.59
C ASN A 62 -16.89 -0.58 0.33
N ASP A 63 -16.67 -0.75 1.64
CA ASP A 63 -17.28 0.07 2.68
C ASP A 63 -16.31 1.08 3.27
N GLY A 64 -15.14 1.26 2.65
CA GLY A 64 -14.11 2.18 3.12
C GLY A 64 -13.15 1.60 4.15
N ASN A 65 -13.31 0.33 4.53
CA ASN A 65 -12.40 -0.33 5.45
C ASN A 65 -11.16 -0.81 4.70
N VAL A 66 -10.00 -0.28 5.08
CA VAL A 66 -8.74 -0.60 4.40
C VAL A 66 -8.38 -2.07 4.58
N SER A 67 -8.10 -2.74 3.46
CA SER A 67 -7.67 -4.14 3.46
C SER A 67 -6.41 -4.36 2.61
N HIS A 68 -5.93 -3.33 1.89
CA HIS A 68 -4.78 -3.46 1.01
C HIS A 68 -4.00 -2.14 0.96
N VAL A 69 -2.69 -2.24 0.76
CA VAL A 69 -1.81 -1.09 0.70
C VAL A 69 -0.70 -1.31 -0.32
N GLY A 70 -0.27 -0.22 -0.96
CA GLY A 70 0.88 -0.23 -1.86
C GLY A 70 1.65 1.06 -1.74
N ILE A 71 2.70 1.21 -2.56
CA ILE A 71 3.55 2.39 -2.60
C ILE A 71 3.43 3.01 -3.98
N TYR A 72 3.06 4.30 -4.02
CA TYR A 72 2.87 5.01 -5.28
C TYR A 72 4.21 5.25 -5.98
N LEU A 73 4.25 4.98 -7.30
CA LEU A 73 5.46 5.10 -8.10
C LEU A 73 5.45 6.31 -9.05
N GLY A 74 4.37 7.08 -9.06
CA GLY A 74 4.18 8.11 -10.07
C GLY A 74 3.50 7.53 -11.30
N ASN A 75 3.13 8.38 -12.25
CA ASN A 75 2.50 7.98 -13.50
C ASN A 75 1.30 7.06 -13.31
N ASN A 76 0.55 7.27 -12.23
CA ASN A 76 -0.66 6.50 -11.94
C ASN A 76 -0.39 5.01 -11.68
N GLN A 77 0.81 4.68 -11.19
CA GLN A 77 1.22 3.30 -10.89
C GLN A 77 1.61 3.16 -9.42
N PHE A 78 1.45 1.95 -8.91
CA PHE A 78 1.89 1.63 -7.54
C PHE A 78 2.43 0.20 -7.48
N ILE A 79 3.34 -0.05 -6.53
CA ILE A 79 3.92 -1.37 -6.30
C ILE A 79 3.33 -1.94 -5.02
N HIS A 80 2.98 -3.22 -5.04
CA HIS A 80 2.33 -3.85 -3.89
C HIS A 80 2.50 -5.37 -3.91
N ALA A 81 2.31 -5.99 -2.76
CA ALA A 81 2.28 -7.46 -2.66
C ALA A 81 0.84 -7.90 -2.98
N SER A 82 0.68 -8.60 -4.10
CA SER A 82 -0.64 -8.99 -4.60
C SER A 82 -0.97 -10.42 -4.20
N SER A 83 -2.10 -10.60 -3.50
CA SER A 83 -2.55 -11.93 -3.11
C SER A 83 -2.98 -12.76 -4.33
N SER A 84 -3.60 -12.10 -5.32
CA SER A 84 -4.07 -12.81 -6.51
C SER A 84 -2.92 -13.28 -7.40
N LYS A 85 -1.80 -12.57 -7.39
CA LYS A 85 -0.61 -12.94 -8.15
C LYS A 85 0.40 -13.75 -7.34
N GLY A 86 0.26 -13.74 -6.01
CA GLY A 86 1.19 -14.43 -5.12
C GLY A 86 2.58 -13.81 -5.06
N LYS A 87 2.73 -12.56 -5.46
CA LYS A 87 4.03 -11.89 -5.52
C LYS A 87 3.87 -10.37 -5.52
N VAL A 88 4.99 -9.66 -5.40
CA VAL A 88 5.04 -8.21 -5.53
C VAL A 88 4.93 -7.85 -7.01
N VAL A 89 4.01 -6.94 -7.33
CA VAL A 89 3.74 -6.51 -8.72
C VAL A 89 3.53 -5.00 -8.77
N ILE A 90 3.62 -4.44 -9.98
CA ILE A 90 3.26 -3.06 -10.26
C ILE A 90 1.90 -3.07 -10.96
N SER A 91 0.98 -2.24 -10.48
CA SER A 91 -0.37 -2.12 -11.04
C SER A 91 -0.68 -0.66 -11.33
N ASN A 92 -1.67 -0.42 -12.20
CA ASN A 92 -2.15 0.92 -12.48
C ASN A 92 -3.25 1.29 -11.49
N LEU A 93 -3.25 2.57 -11.07
CA LEU A 93 -4.28 3.11 -10.18
C LEU A 93 -5.48 3.54 -11.04
N GLU A 94 -6.17 2.53 -11.58
CA GLU A 94 -7.32 2.75 -12.46
C GLU A 94 -8.24 1.53 -12.39
N ASN A 95 -9.46 1.68 -12.87
CA ASN A 95 -10.46 0.61 -12.92
C ASN A 95 -10.67 -0.02 -11.54
N TYR A 96 -10.32 -1.29 -11.39
CA TYR A 96 -10.52 -2.03 -10.14
C TYR A 96 -9.96 -1.29 -8.92
N TYR A 97 -8.71 -0.84 -9.00
CA TYR A 97 -8.05 -0.19 -7.86
C TYR A 97 -8.54 1.23 -7.62
N LEU A 98 -8.87 1.96 -8.68
CA LEU A 98 -9.41 3.30 -8.52
C LEU A 98 -10.76 3.28 -7.82
N ASP A 99 -11.60 2.32 -8.16
CA ASP A 99 -12.92 2.16 -7.52
C ASP A 99 -12.82 1.81 -6.05
N ARG A 100 -11.71 1.24 -5.62
CA ARG A 100 -11.49 0.78 -4.25
C ARG A 100 -10.51 1.64 -3.46
N PHE A 101 -10.05 2.71 -4.05
CA PHE A 101 -9.11 3.63 -3.38
C PHE A 101 -9.78 4.30 -2.18
N VAL A 102 -9.12 4.24 -1.01
CA VAL A 102 -9.61 4.84 0.22
C VAL A 102 -8.90 6.15 0.51
N ASN A 103 -7.57 6.11 0.65
CA ASN A 103 -6.77 7.32 0.86
C ASN A 103 -5.30 7.07 0.56
N GLY A 104 -4.53 8.15 0.63
CA GLY A 104 -3.08 8.09 0.60
C GLY A 104 -2.49 8.68 1.86
N ARG A 105 -1.26 8.28 2.17
CA ARG A 105 -0.51 8.83 3.31
C ARG A 105 0.92 9.14 2.89
N ARG A 106 1.40 10.30 3.30
CA ARG A 106 2.78 10.70 3.06
C ARG A 106 3.58 10.50 4.33
N ILE A 107 4.56 9.61 4.26
CA ILE A 107 5.42 9.25 5.37
C ILE A 107 6.75 9.98 5.22
N LEU A 108 7.30 9.98 4.01
CA LEU A 108 8.55 10.70 3.69
C LEU A 108 8.21 12.17 3.44
N LYS A 109 9.07 13.04 3.93
CA LYS A 109 8.87 14.49 3.81
C LYS A 109 9.86 15.13 2.88
#